data_66d21369c67c544989353c334507c3ee
#
_entry.id   66d21369c67c544989353c334507c3ee
#
_cell.length_a   1.000
_cell.length_b   1.000
_cell.length_c   1.000
_cell.angle_alpha   90.00
_cell.angle_beta   90.00
_cell.angle_gamma   90.00
#
_symmetry.space_group_name_H-M   'P 1'
#
loop_
_entity.id
_entity.type
_entity.pdbx_description
1 polymer ?
#
loop_
_entity_poly.entity_id
_entity_poly.type
_entity_poly.pdbx_seq_one_letter_code
_entity_poly.pdbx_strand_id
1 'polypeptide(L)'
;MKIEVEFSPVFKSRLSLERQTLILEEGHSTVKDLFARLAREHGGNIRPLLFAKNDDEVLSGLMVMINNRTFTGSDLNQQEIRLAEGDKVSLLYYMSGG
;
A
#
# COMPACT_ATOMS: atom_id res chain seq x y z
N MET A 1 11.06 -2.53 -11.96
CA MET A 1 11.12 -1.44 -10.97
C MET A 1 11.13 -2.03 -9.57
N LYS A 2 12.10 -1.67 -8.78
CA LYS A 2 12.26 -2.18 -7.42
C LYS A 2 11.64 -1.22 -6.42
N ILE A 3 10.74 -1.72 -5.58
CA ILE A 3 10.04 -0.93 -4.57
C ILE A 3 10.22 -1.60 -3.21
N GLU A 4 10.54 -0.82 -2.19
CA GLU A 4 10.67 -1.31 -0.83
C GLU A 4 9.41 -0.91 -0.05
N VAL A 5 8.76 -1.88 0.57
CA VAL A 5 7.53 -1.64 1.34
C VAL A 5 7.80 -1.90 2.81
N GLU A 6 7.42 -0.94 3.65
CA GLU A 6 7.46 -1.09 5.09
C GLU A 6 6.05 -1.20 5.64
N PHE A 7 5.86 -2.12 6.57
CA PHE A 7 4.55 -2.39 7.15
C PHE A 7 4.49 -1.92 8.60
N SER A 8 3.45 -1.15 8.93
CA SER A 8 3.19 -0.74 10.29
C SER A 8 2.73 -1.95 11.13
N PRO A 9 2.64 -1.82 12.46
CA PRO A 9 2.29 -2.95 13.32
C PRO A 9 1.00 -3.68 12.95
N VAL A 10 -0.01 -2.97 12.44
CA VAL A 10 -1.26 -3.62 12.04
C VAL A 10 -1.01 -4.62 10.91
N PHE A 11 -0.25 -4.22 9.92
CA PHE A 11 0.11 -5.11 8.81
C PHE A 11 1.06 -6.20 9.27
N LYS A 12 2.05 -5.82 10.07
CA LYS A 12 3.04 -6.76 10.55
C LYS A 12 2.41 -7.92 11.30
N SER A 13 1.41 -7.65 12.13
CA SER A 13 0.75 -8.70 12.90
C SER A 13 0.02 -9.70 12.02
N ARG A 14 -0.44 -9.26 10.84
CA ARG A 14 -1.16 -10.13 9.91
C ARG A 14 -0.24 -10.87 8.96
N LEU A 15 0.84 -10.20 8.54
CA LEU A 15 1.71 -10.73 7.50
C LEU A 15 2.97 -11.39 8.03
N SER A 16 3.29 -11.15 9.30
CA SER A 16 4.56 -11.56 9.91
C SER A 16 5.77 -10.98 9.18
N LEU A 17 5.58 -9.82 8.58
CA LEU A 17 6.62 -9.12 7.83
C LEU A 17 6.70 -7.67 8.27
N GLU A 18 7.92 -7.16 8.40
CA GLU A 18 8.14 -5.73 8.65
C GLU A 18 8.43 -4.98 7.36
N ARG A 19 9.03 -5.67 6.39
CA ARG A 19 9.44 -5.10 5.11
C ARG A 19 9.36 -6.14 4.03
N GLN A 20 9.17 -5.65 2.82
CA GLN A 20 9.20 -6.52 1.65
C GLN A 20 9.70 -5.72 0.46
N THR A 21 10.60 -6.32 -0.31
CA THR A 21 11.03 -5.74 -1.57
C THR A 21 10.26 -6.38 -2.69
N LEU A 22 9.67 -5.58 -3.54
CA LEU A 22 8.89 -6.04 -4.68
C LEU A 22 9.47 -5.53 -5.98
N ILE A 23 9.37 -6.35 -7.01
CA ILE A 23 9.72 -5.95 -8.37
C ILE A 23 8.41 -5.78 -9.12
N LEU A 24 8.12 -4.57 -9.55
CA LEU A 24 6.94 -4.27 -10.35
C LEU A 24 7.32 -4.25 -11.82
N GLU A 25 6.43 -4.79 -12.64
CA GLU A 25 6.65 -4.84 -14.08
C GLU A 25 6.44 -3.47 -14.70
N GLU A 26 7.03 -3.25 -15.87
CA GLU A 26 6.79 -2.03 -16.63
C GLU A 26 5.30 -1.91 -16.94
N GLY A 27 4.79 -0.70 -16.86
CA GLY A 27 3.37 -0.44 -17.07
C GLY A 27 2.51 -0.66 -15.84
N HIS A 28 3.08 -1.19 -14.77
CA HIS A 28 2.36 -1.43 -13.51
C HIS A 28 3.07 -0.73 -12.37
N SER A 29 3.17 0.60 -12.47
CA SER A 29 3.98 1.40 -11.58
C SER A 29 3.21 2.35 -10.68
N THR A 30 1.92 2.13 -10.50
CA THR A 30 1.13 2.98 -9.61
C THR A 30 1.03 2.35 -8.23
N VAL A 31 0.60 3.15 -7.24
CA VAL A 31 0.35 2.63 -5.89
C VAL A 31 -0.73 1.56 -5.92
N LYS A 32 -1.76 1.73 -6.74
CA LYS A 32 -2.80 0.70 -6.85
C LYS A 32 -2.27 -0.58 -7.46
N ASP A 33 -1.33 -0.50 -8.38
CA ASP A 33 -0.66 -1.68 -8.92
C ASP A 33 0.12 -2.40 -7.83
N LEU A 34 0.81 -1.62 -6.98
CA LEU A 34 1.50 -2.19 -5.83
C LEU A 34 0.54 -2.91 -4.91
N PHE A 35 -0.61 -2.30 -4.62
CA PHE A 35 -1.62 -2.90 -3.75
C PHE A 35 -2.18 -4.19 -4.37
N ALA A 36 -2.43 -4.18 -5.67
CA ALA A 36 -2.89 -5.38 -6.37
C ALA A 36 -1.87 -6.51 -6.26
N ARG A 37 -0.59 -6.17 -6.38
CA ARG A 37 0.49 -7.14 -6.24
C ARG A 37 0.53 -7.71 -4.82
N LEU A 38 0.44 -6.85 -3.81
CA LEU A 38 0.42 -7.30 -2.42
C LEU A 38 -0.79 -8.19 -2.14
N ALA A 39 -1.95 -7.81 -2.67
CA ALA A 39 -3.17 -8.61 -2.50
C ALA A 39 -3.03 -9.98 -3.16
N ARG A 40 -2.36 -10.05 -4.29
CA ARG A 40 -2.12 -11.32 -4.97
C ARG A 40 -1.17 -12.23 -4.19
N GLU A 41 -0.16 -11.63 -3.54
CA GLU A 41 0.82 -12.42 -2.78
C GLU A 41 0.34 -12.82 -1.40
N HIS A 42 -0.41 -11.96 -0.73
CA HIS A 42 -0.83 -12.19 0.66
C HIS A 42 -2.31 -12.54 0.81
N GLY A 43 -3.10 -12.33 -0.22
CA GLY A 43 -4.51 -12.71 -0.24
C GLY A 43 -5.32 -12.10 0.88
N GLY A 44 -6.12 -12.94 1.54
CA GLY A 44 -7.03 -12.49 2.58
C GLY A 44 -6.36 -11.90 3.81
N ASN A 45 -5.08 -12.08 3.96
CA ASN A 45 -4.34 -11.49 5.09
C ASN A 45 -4.12 -9.99 4.91
N ILE A 46 -4.15 -9.50 3.69
CA ILE A 46 -3.88 -8.09 3.44
C ILE A 46 -5.04 -7.34 2.78
N ARG A 47 -5.88 -8.02 2.00
CA ARG A 47 -6.97 -7.35 1.26
C ARG A 47 -7.84 -6.46 2.14
N PRO A 48 -8.35 -6.95 3.29
CA PRO A 48 -9.20 -6.10 4.13
C PRO A 48 -8.47 -4.92 4.74
N LEU A 49 -7.15 -4.95 4.73
CA LEU A 49 -6.35 -3.85 5.27
C LEU A 49 -6.09 -2.76 4.23
N LEU A 50 -6.25 -3.07 2.95
CA LEU A 50 -5.97 -2.14 1.85
C LEU A 50 -7.23 -1.65 1.16
N PHE A 51 -8.21 -2.52 0.96
CA PHE A 51 -9.35 -2.24 0.11
C PHE A 51 -10.67 -2.25 0.86
N ALA A 52 -11.59 -1.42 0.39
CA ALA A 52 -12.98 -1.50 0.80
C ALA A 52 -13.61 -2.75 0.18
N LYS A 53 -14.90 -2.96 0.43
CA LYS A 53 -15.60 -4.18 0.03
C LYS A 53 -15.46 -4.57 -1.43
N ASN A 54 -15.29 -3.59 -2.30
CA ASN A 54 -15.29 -3.82 -3.75
C ASN A 54 -13.93 -4.08 -4.36
N ASP A 55 -12.87 -4.06 -3.59
CA ASP A 55 -11.49 -4.16 -4.09
C ASP A 55 -11.11 -3.05 -5.10
N ASP A 56 -12.05 -2.19 -5.47
CA ASP A 56 -11.78 -1.08 -6.39
C ASP A 56 -11.38 0.18 -5.66
N GLU A 57 -11.76 0.28 -4.39
CA GLU A 57 -11.46 1.45 -3.59
C GLU A 57 -10.51 1.11 -2.46
N VAL A 58 -9.53 1.96 -2.29
CA VAL A 58 -8.61 1.89 -1.16
C VAL A 58 -9.33 2.41 0.07
N LEU A 59 -9.08 1.79 1.22
CA LEU A 59 -9.67 2.25 2.48
C LEU A 59 -9.28 3.69 2.76
N SER A 60 -10.26 4.53 3.08
CA SER A 60 -10.01 5.96 3.29
C SER A 60 -9.10 6.25 4.48
N GLY A 61 -9.11 5.38 5.49
CA GLY A 61 -8.26 5.54 6.67
C GLY A 61 -6.83 5.08 6.50
N LEU A 62 -6.51 4.51 5.34
CA LEU A 62 -5.16 4.06 5.06
C LEU A 62 -4.28 5.26 4.72
N MET A 63 -3.07 5.26 5.23
CA MET A 63 -2.06 6.26 4.88
C MET A 63 -0.91 5.58 4.18
N VAL A 64 -0.43 6.21 3.12
CA VAL A 64 0.70 5.72 2.35
C VAL A 64 1.75 6.81 2.28
N MET A 65 2.94 6.52 2.78
CA MET A 65 4.06 7.43 2.67
C MET A 65 4.98 6.94 1.57
N ILE A 66 5.26 7.78 0.61
CA ILE A 66 6.18 7.47 -0.48
C ILE A 66 7.36 8.42 -0.32
N ASN A 67 8.47 7.87 0.14
CA ASN A 67 9.63 8.66 0.55
C ASN A 67 9.19 9.66 1.64
N ASN A 68 9.14 10.95 1.34
CA ASN A 68 8.74 11.97 2.30
C ASN A 68 7.35 12.55 2.05
N ARG A 69 6.58 11.93 1.15
CA ARG A 69 5.24 12.42 0.79
C ARG A 69 4.18 11.49 1.34
N THR A 70 3.12 12.07 1.90
CA THR A 70 2.03 11.32 2.51
C THR A 70 0.77 11.43 1.66
N PHE A 71 0.13 10.29 1.42
CA PHE A 71 -1.14 10.21 0.71
C PHE A 71 -2.13 9.41 1.55
N THR A 72 -3.40 9.78 1.48
CA THR A 72 -4.46 9.02 2.13
C THR A 72 -5.10 8.04 1.14
N GLY A 73 -5.85 7.08 1.66
CA GLY A 73 -6.63 6.20 0.80
C GLY A 73 -7.59 6.99 -0.09
N SER A 74 -8.13 8.08 0.45
CA SER A 74 -9.00 8.96 -0.33
C SER A 74 -8.27 9.58 -1.52
N ASP A 75 -7.03 10.03 -1.30
CA ASP A 75 -6.19 10.56 -2.39
C ASP A 75 -5.98 9.52 -3.48
N LEU A 76 -5.72 8.28 -3.06
CA LEU A 76 -5.46 7.18 -3.99
C LEU A 76 -6.69 6.82 -4.82
N ASN A 77 -7.88 7.07 -4.29
CA ASN A 77 -9.12 6.83 -5.01
C ASN A 77 -9.44 7.94 -6.00
N GLN A 78 -8.88 9.13 -5.80
CA GLN A 78 -9.18 10.29 -6.62
C GLN A 78 -8.18 10.52 -7.73
N GLN A 79 -6.96 10.07 -7.55
CA GLN A 79 -5.92 10.31 -8.54
C GLN A 79 -4.94 9.13 -8.60
N GLU A 80 -4.30 9.01 -9.73
CA GLU A 80 -3.28 7.99 -9.93
C GLU A 80 -1.95 8.50 -9.36
N ILE A 81 -1.38 7.73 -8.45
CA ILE A 81 -0.09 8.06 -7.84
C ILE A 81 0.94 7.09 -8.41
N ARG A 82 1.94 7.61 -9.07
CA ARG A 82 2.99 6.81 -9.70
C ARG A 82 4.19 6.61 -8.79
N LEU A 83 4.77 5.43 -8.89
CA LEU A 83 5.99 5.07 -8.18
C LEU A 83 7.18 5.16 -9.14
N ALA A 84 8.36 5.32 -8.56
CA ALA A 84 9.61 5.36 -9.31
C ALA A 84 10.58 4.31 -8.77
N GLU A 85 11.56 3.98 -9.57
CA GLU A 85 12.60 3.02 -9.18
C GLU A 85 13.20 3.40 -7.83
N GLY A 86 13.23 2.45 -6.90
CA GLY A 86 13.85 2.66 -5.61
C GLY A 86 12.99 3.36 -4.56
N ASP A 87 11.72 3.65 -4.89
CA ASP A 87 10.83 4.29 -3.92
C ASP A 87 10.64 3.41 -2.69
N LYS A 88 10.53 4.07 -1.55
CA LYS A 88 10.20 3.43 -0.29
C LYS A 88 8.77 3.79 0.06
N VAL A 89 7.94 2.78 0.24
CA VAL A 89 6.51 2.93 0.53
C VAL A 89 6.23 2.40 1.92
N SER A 90 5.64 3.23 2.78
CA SER A 90 5.23 2.82 4.11
C SER A 90 3.72 2.80 4.20
N LEU A 91 3.18 1.69 4.68
CA LEU A 91 1.74 1.50 4.84
C LEU A 91 1.38 1.59 6.30
N LEU A 92 0.47 2.50 6.62
CA LEU A 92 0.02 2.68 8.00
C LEU A 92 -1.42 3.15 8.01
N TYR A 93 -2.03 3.14 9.18
CA TYR A 93 -3.38 3.65 9.34
C TYR A 93 -3.35 5.00 10.03
N TYR A 94 -4.24 5.87 9.58
CA TYR A 94 -4.47 7.12 10.26
C TYR A 94 -5.11 6.81 11.60
N MET A 95 -4.41 7.14 12.67
CA MET A 95 -4.94 6.96 14.00
C MET A 95 -5.70 8.22 14.38
N SER A 96 -7.00 8.19 14.17
CA SER A 96 -7.82 9.27 14.67
C SER A 96 -7.84 9.14 16.18
N GLY A 97 -7.02 9.88 16.80
CA GLY A 97 -7.02 10.17 18.22
C GLY A 97 -7.77 9.29 19.18
N GLY A 98 -7.94 8.13 18.89
CA GLY A 98 -8.69 7.41 19.89
C GLY A 98 -8.50 6.01 19.73
#